data_850e302c72e4ebbb32980adc0ce980f6
#
_entry.id   850e302c72e4ebbb32980adc0ce980f6
#
_cell.length_a   1.000
_cell.length_b   1.000
_cell.length_c   1.000
_cell.angle_alpha   90.00
_cell.angle_beta   90.00
_cell.angle_gamma   90.00
#
_symmetry.space_group_name_H-M   'P 1'
#
loop_
_entity.id
_entity.type
_entity.pdbx_description
1 polymer ?
#
loop_
_entity_poly.entity_id
_entity_poly.type
_entity_poly.pdbx_seq_one_letter_code
_entity_poly.pdbx_strand_id
1 'polypeptide(L)'
;MRHGRQRTAEGGRRRHSAAALTAAAVFVAVPCRPLSPLAAQSSAVILATTTSTRDAGLLDSILPDFERTSGYTVKVIAVGSGQALAMGKRGDADVVLSHAPEAERVLVDSGYFVRRRIVMHNEFLIVGPAADPAGLRGMSDPLAAMRRIGEGHGPFVSRGDQSGTHLREQLLWKRAGFSTPPHDGWYIESGQGMGATLQLADEKRAYTLTDRATYLAWRDKLHLVPMVEGDTSLYNVYHVLELNPKNASRINVAGGRALADFLVAPETQRRIGEFGKGRFGQSLFVPDAGKEPSP
;
A
#
# COMPACT_ATOMS: atom_id res chain seq x y z
N MET A 1 44.22 16.98 -99.94
CA MET A 1 45.58 17.41 -100.37
C MET A 1 46.56 16.97 -99.32
N ARG A 2 47.42 16.05 -99.77
CA ARG A 2 48.84 15.87 -99.43
C ARG A 2 49.14 15.50 -97.93
N HIS A 3 49.55 14.26 -97.72
CA HIS A 3 50.93 13.75 -97.76
C HIS A 3 51.69 14.19 -96.50
N GLY A 4 52.36 13.36 -95.72
CA GLY A 4 53.21 12.21 -96.02
C GLY A 4 53.75 11.65 -94.68
N ARG A 5 53.90 10.37 -94.64
CA ARG A 5 55.15 9.57 -94.65
C ARG A 5 56.07 9.80 -93.44
N GLN A 6 56.11 8.71 -92.60
CA GLN A 6 57.22 7.70 -92.43
C GLN A 6 58.42 8.30 -91.64
N ARG A 7 58.94 7.58 -90.64
CA ARG A 7 59.70 6.30 -90.56
C ARG A 7 60.09 6.01 -89.12
N THR A 8 59.89 4.80 -88.73
CA THR A 8 60.80 3.82 -88.15
C THR A 8 61.99 4.28 -87.31
N ALA A 9 62.11 3.71 -86.11
CA ALA A 9 63.34 3.04 -85.63
C ALA A 9 62.98 2.12 -84.37
N GLU A 10 63.49 0.95 -84.50
CA GLU A 10 63.55 -0.13 -83.55
C GLU A 10 64.40 0.24 -82.33
N GLY A 11 64.10 -0.34 -81.18
CA GLY A 11 64.96 -0.30 -79.99
C GLY A 11 64.39 -1.15 -78.87
N GLY A 12 64.73 -2.38 -78.89
CA GLY A 12 64.32 -3.36 -77.82
C GLY A 12 64.88 -3.08 -76.47
N ARG A 13 64.22 -3.50 -75.44
CA ARG A 13 64.85 -4.12 -74.28
C ARG A 13 63.85 -4.52 -73.16
N ARG A 14 63.89 -5.73 -72.83
CA ARG A 14 63.79 -6.40 -71.55
C ARG A 14 62.49 -6.25 -70.80
N ARG A 15 61.82 -7.40 -70.69
CA ARG A 15 60.78 -7.77 -69.75
C ARG A 15 61.32 -7.80 -68.32
N HIS A 16 60.73 -7.07 -67.44
CA HIS A 16 60.73 -7.36 -66.03
C HIS A 16 59.27 -7.55 -65.60
N SER A 17 58.97 -8.84 -65.30
CA SER A 17 57.67 -9.19 -64.67
C SER A 17 57.68 -8.72 -63.23
N ALA A 18 56.90 -7.75 -62.93
CA ALA A 18 56.56 -7.40 -61.53
C ALA A 18 55.22 -8.04 -61.20
N ALA A 19 55.25 -9.06 -60.36
CA ALA A 19 54.06 -9.66 -59.82
C ALA A 19 53.42 -8.68 -58.81
N ALA A 20 52.27 -8.16 -59.15
CA ALA A 20 51.48 -7.38 -58.24
C ALA A 20 50.65 -8.33 -57.34
N LEU A 21 51.04 -8.43 -56.08
CA LEU A 21 50.20 -9.07 -55.04
C LEU A 21 49.04 -8.11 -54.72
N THR A 22 47.86 -8.48 -55.17
CA THR A 22 46.60 -7.84 -54.75
C THR A 22 46.20 -8.39 -53.40
N ALA A 23 46.44 -7.67 -52.29
CA ALA A 23 45.93 -7.99 -51.00
C ALA A 23 44.42 -7.64 -50.96
N ALA A 24 43.55 -8.66 -50.99
CA ALA A 24 42.11 -8.49 -50.76
C ALA A 24 41.87 -8.29 -49.27
N ALA A 25 41.59 -7.06 -48.85
CA ALA A 25 41.15 -6.76 -47.51
C ALA A 25 39.71 -7.25 -47.37
N VAL A 26 39.49 -8.36 -46.66
CA VAL A 26 38.16 -8.82 -46.25
C VAL A 26 37.69 -7.92 -45.13
N PHE A 27 36.81 -6.96 -45.42
CA PHE A 27 36.05 -6.20 -44.41
C PHE A 27 34.99 -7.13 -43.84
N VAL A 28 35.23 -7.69 -42.64
CA VAL A 28 34.21 -8.34 -41.87
C VAL A 28 33.33 -7.25 -41.27
N ALA A 29 32.19 -6.97 -41.91
CA ALA A 29 31.15 -6.09 -41.35
C ALA A 29 30.55 -6.80 -40.11
N VAL A 30 30.99 -6.41 -38.92
CA VAL A 30 30.33 -6.77 -37.67
C VAL A 30 28.97 -6.08 -37.65
N PRO A 31 27.84 -6.80 -37.63
CA PRO A 31 26.54 -6.17 -37.55
C PRO A 31 26.43 -5.47 -36.19
N CYS A 32 26.48 -4.14 -36.21
CA CYS A 32 26.16 -3.33 -35.04
C CYS A 32 24.69 -3.55 -34.76
N ARG A 33 24.38 -4.48 -33.81
CA ARG A 33 23.02 -4.60 -33.28
C ARG A 33 22.67 -3.28 -32.58
N PRO A 34 21.57 -2.59 -32.96
CA PRO A 34 21.12 -1.45 -32.23
C PRO A 34 20.82 -1.93 -30.78
N LEU A 35 21.52 -1.36 -29.82
CA LEU A 35 21.15 -1.49 -28.42
C LEU A 35 19.74 -0.92 -28.32
N SER A 36 18.74 -1.80 -28.16
CA SER A 36 17.39 -1.34 -27.84
C SER A 36 17.50 -0.42 -26.62
N PRO A 37 16.93 0.78 -26.66
CA PRO A 37 16.94 1.66 -25.50
C PRO A 37 16.30 0.87 -24.37
N LEU A 38 17.06 0.63 -23.30
CA LEU A 38 16.52 0.12 -22.04
C LEU A 38 15.44 1.15 -21.69
N ALA A 39 14.15 0.75 -21.77
CA ALA A 39 13.07 1.62 -21.39
C ALA A 39 13.41 2.12 -19.98
N ALA A 40 13.60 3.42 -19.83
CA ALA A 40 13.92 4.03 -18.54
C ALA A 40 12.78 3.66 -17.59
N GLN A 41 13.04 2.71 -16.72
CA GLN A 41 12.06 2.24 -15.74
C GLN A 41 11.75 3.43 -14.84
N SER A 42 10.48 3.76 -14.67
CA SER A 42 10.08 4.87 -13.79
C SER A 42 10.73 4.69 -12.43
N SER A 43 11.46 5.69 -11.96
CA SER A 43 12.01 5.70 -10.61
C SER A 43 10.94 5.95 -9.54
N ALA A 44 9.71 6.30 -9.96
CA ALA A 44 8.59 6.52 -9.06
C ALA A 44 7.76 5.23 -8.87
N VAL A 45 7.33 5.02 -7.63
CA VAL A 45 6.39 3.97 -7.23
C VAL A 45 5.16 4.61 -6.62
N ILE A 46 3.99 4.35 -7.18
CA ILE A 46 2.72 4.84 -6.65
C ILE A 46 2.19 3.81 -5.65
N LEU A 47 2.18 4.19 -4.37
CA LEU A 47 1.56 3.43 -3.29
C LEU A 47 0.15 3.96 -3.03
N ALA A 48 -0.88 3.18 -3.35
CA ALA A 48 -2.23 3.47 -2.89
C ALA A 48 -2.44 2.88 -1.49
N THR A 49 -2.96 3.68 -0.56
CA THR A 49 -3.21 3.26 0.82
C THR A 49 -4.39 4.03 1.42
N THR A 50 -4.64 3.86 2.72
CA THR A 50 -5.75 4.53 3.40
C THR A 50 -5.31 5.81 4.12
N THR A 51 -6.25 6.76 4.30
CA THR A 51 -5.99 8.00 5.04
C THR A 51 -5.52 7.70 6.46
N SER A 52 -6.14 6.73 7.15
CA SER A 52 -5.72 6.32 8.50
C SER A 52 -4.30 5.78 8.55
N THR A 53 -3.86 5.02 7.53
CA THR A 53 -2.49 4.50 7.43
C THR A 53 -1.47 5.63 7.28
N ARG A 54 -1.77 6.62 6.42
CA ARG A 54 -0.92 7.81 6.26
C ARG A 54 -0.90 8.63 7.54
N ASP A 55 -2.07 8.93 8.11
CA ASP A 55 -2.24 9.83 9.26
C ASP A 55 -1.63 9.25 10.55
N ALA A 56 -1.45 7.93 10.63
CA ALA A 56 -0.70 7.27 11.70
C ALA A 56 0.79 7.64 11.69
N GLY A 57 1.35 8.13 10.56
CA GLY A 57 2.74 8.57 10.44
C GLY A 57 3.77 7.45 10.28
N LEU A 58 3.37 6.18 10.23
CA LEU A 58 4.29 5.06 10.05
C LEU A 58 5.04 5.15 8.72
N LEU A 59 4.32 5.43 7.63
CA LEU A 59 4.92 5.50 6.29
C LEU A 59 6.01 6.58 6.21
N ASP A 60 5.79 7.75 6.81
CA ASP A 60 6.78 8.83 6.87
C ASP A 60 8.04 8.42 7.61
N SER A 61 7.92 7.49 8.55
CA SER A 61 9.05 6.94 9.31
C SER A 61 9.86 5.89 8.53
N ILE A 62 9.24 5.06 7.69
CA ILE A 62 9.92 3.92 7.07
C ILE A 62 10.26 4.12 5.58
N LEU A 63 9.44 4.87 4.81
CA LEU A 63 9.66 5.06 3.37
C LEU A 63 10.97 5.75 3.00
N PRO A 64 11.52 6.72 3.77
CA PRO A 64 12.81 7.31 3.45
C PRO A 64 13.96 6.30 3.36
N ASP A 65 13.91 5.21 4.14
CA ASP A 65 14.91 4.15 4.04
C ASP A 65 14.75 3.32 2.77
N PHE A 66 13.51 3.02 2.38
CA PHE A 66 13.24 2.37 1.10
C PHE A 66 13.78 3.21 -0.06
N GLU A 67 13.45 4.50 -0.09
CA GLU A 67 13.89 5.40 -1.16
C GLU A 67 15.41 5.48 -1.26
N ARG A 68 16.07 5.61 -0.10
CA ARG A 68 17.54 5.68 -0.03
C ARG A 68 18.23 4.38 -0.48
N THR A 69 17.65 3.21 -0.18
CA THR A 69 18.28 1.92 -0.47
C THR A 69 17.92 1.35 -1.83
N SER A 70 16.74 1.66 -2.34
CA SER A 70 16.24 1.13 -3.62
C SER A 70 16.47 2.06 -4.81
N GLY A 71 16.65 3.37 -4.56
CA GLY A 71 16.69 4.40 -5.60
C GLY A 71 15.30 4.74 -6.20
N TYR A 72 14.23 4.13 -5.71
CA TYR A 72 12.87 4.53 -6.06
C TYR A 72 12.39 5.68 -5.18
N THR A 73 11.49 6.52 -5.72
CA THR A 73 10.75 7.53 -4.95
C THR A 73 9.30 7.07 -4.80
N VAL A 74 8.74 7.14 -3.60
CA VAL A 74 7.37 6.67 -3.33
C VAL A 74 6.38 7.82 -3.33
N LYS A 75 5.40 7.75 -4.23
CA LYS A 75 4.24 8.65 -4.21
C LYS A 75 3.09 7.98 -3.47
N VAL A 76 2.84 8.42 -2.25
CA VAL A 76 1.71 7.91 -1.43
C VAL A 76 0.42 8.59 -1.83
N ILE A 77 -0.59 7.82 -2.23
CA ILE A 77 -1.96 8.28 -2.48
C ILE A 77 -2.85 7.65 -1.41
N ALA A 78 -3.30 8.48 -0.48
CA ALA A 78 -4.13 8.05 0.64
C ALA A 78 -5.61 8.41 0.40
N VAL A 79 -6.44 7.39 0.33
CA VAL A 79 -7.88 7.47 0.04
C VAL A 79 -8.67 6.48 0.92
N GLY A 80 -9.94 6.27 0.69
CA GLY A 80 -10.68 5.19 1.36
C GLY A 80 -10.23 3.79 0.89
N SER A 81 -10.37 2.75 1.73
CA SER A 81 -9.93 1.37 1.41
C SER A 81 -10.46 0.87 0.07
N GLY A 82 -11.74 1.07 -0.21
CA GLY A 82 -12.35 0.68 -1.50
C GLY A 82 -11.76 1.44 -2.69
N GLN A 83 -11.45 2.72 -2.52
CA GLN A 83 -10.83 3.53 -3.57
C GLN A 83 -9.37 3.10 -3.80
N ALA A 84 -8.58 2.82 -2.75
CA ALA A 84 -7.22 2.31 -2.90
C ALA A 84 -7.18 0.99 -3.67
N LEU A 85 -8.06 0.05 -3.34
CA LEU A 85 -8.23 -1.21 -4.06
C LEU A 85 -8.69 -1.00 -5.50
N ALA A 86 -9.62 -0.06 -5.75
CA ALA A 86 -10.06 0.28 -7.10
C ALA A 86 -8.95 0.92 -7.94
N MET A 87 -8.07 1.73 -7.35
CA MET A 87 -6.86 2.26 -8.02
C MET A 87 -5.95 1.12 -8.46
N GLY A 88 -5.66 0.16 -7.57
CA GLY A 88 -4.89 -1.03 -7.93
C GLY A 88 -5.56 -1.81 -9.08
N LYS A 89 -6.87 -2.06 -8.99
CA LYS A 89 -7.62 -2.77 -10.04
C LYS A 89 -7.50 -2.10 -11.42
N ARG A 90 -7.48 -0.76 -11.48
CA ARG A 90 -7.35 0.00 -12.74
C ARG A 90 -5.91 0.19 -13.21
N GLY A 91 -4.91 -0.13 -12.38
CA GLY A 91 -3.50 0.16 -12.66
C GLY A 91 -3.11 1.64 -12.47
N ASP A 92 -3.86 2.36 -11.64
CA ASP A 92 -3.56 3.75 -11.24
C ASP A 92 -2.58 3.79 -10.04
N ALA A 93 -2.17 2.64 -9.54
CA ALA A 93 -1.15 2.44 -8.53
C ALA A 93 -0.21 1.29 -8.94
N ASP A 94 0.97 1.19 -8.35
CA ASP A 94 1.94 0.14 -8.58
C ASP A 94 1.87 -0.96 -7.50
N VAL A 95 1.42 -0.57 -6.32
CA VAL A 95 1.25 -1.43 -5.15
C VAL A 95 0.16 -0.84 -4.24
N VAL A 96 -0.55 -1.68 -3.52
CA VAL A 96 -1.60 -1.27 -2.59
C VAL A 96 -1.25 -1.76 -1.18
N LEU A 97 -1.37 -0.89 -0.17
CA LEU A 97 -1.36 -1.27 1.24
C LEU A 97 -2.76 -1.02 1.80
N SER A 98 -3.47 -2.09 2.12
CA SER A 98 -4.89 -2.09 2.49
C SER A 98 -5.13 -2.86 3.78
N HIS A 99 -6.28 -2.62 4.41
CA HIS A 99 -6.76 -3.34 5.60
C HIS A 99 -8.26 -3.70 5.47
N ALA A 100 -8.64 -4.18 4.29
CA ALA A 100 -10.00 -4.63 3.98
C ALA A 100 -9.98 -6.08 3.47
N PRO A 101 -9.67 -7.07 4.34
CA PRO A 101 -9.32 -8.43 3.93
C PRO A 101 -10.36 -9.12 3.04
N GLU A 102 -11.64 -8.90 3.25
CA GLU A 102 -12.70 -9.48 2.44
C GLU A 102 -12.69 -8.93 1.00
N ALA A 103 -12.60 -7.60 0.86
CA ALA A 103 -12.53 -6.95 -0.46
C ALA A 103 -11.23 -7.28 -1.20
N GLU A 104 -10.14 -7.42 -0.47
CA GLU A 104 -8.83 -7.82 -1.01
C GLU A 104 -8.89 -9.22 -1.62
N ARG A 105 -9.48 -10.21 -0.90
CA ARG A 105 -9.64 -11.58 -1.38
C ARG A 105 -10.40 -11.65 -2.68
N VAL A 106 -11.54 -10.95 -2.77
CA VAL A 106 -12.35 -10.90 -4.01
C VAL A 106 -11.52 -10.44 -5.21
N LEU A 107 -10.62 -9.47 -5.03
CA LEU A 107 -9.78 -8.95 -6.11
C LEU A 107 -8.58 -9.85 -6.42
N VAL A 108 -8.04 -10.56 -5.43
CA VAL A 108 -7.03 -11.60 -5.65
C VAL A 108 -7.62 -12.77 -6.41
N ASP A 109 -8.77 -13.30 -5.99
CA ASP A 109 -9.47 -14.41 -6.63
C ASP A 109 -9.90 -14.07 -8.07
N SER A 110 -10.21 -12.80 -8.32
CA SER A 110 -10.50 -12.27 -9.66
C SER A 110 -9.25 -12.00 -10.50
N GLY A 111 -8.04 -12.25 -9.98
CA GLY A 111 -6.77 -12.13 -10.69
C GLY A 111 -6.25 -10.71 -10.91
N TYR A 112 -6.80 -9.71 -10.22
CA TYR A 112 -6.29 -8.32 -10.30
C TYR A 112 -4.98 -8.14 -9.54
N PHE A 113 -4.77 -8.91 -8.47
CA PHE A 113 -3.54 -8.93 -7.69
C PHE A 113 -2.92 -10.34 -7.74
N VAL A 114 -1.58 -10.41 -7.76
CA VAL A 114 -0.85 -11.69 -7.86
C VAL A 114 -0.27 -12.16 -6.54
N ARG A 115 -0.05 -11.23 -5.62
CA ARG A 115 0.45 -11.50 -4.28
C ARG A 115 -0.28 -10.61 -3.27
N ARG A 116 -0.69 -11.22 -2.19
CA ARG A 116 -1.22 -10.56 -1.01
C ARG A 116 -0.44 -11.08 0.19
N ARG A 117 0.28 -10.20 0.87
CA ARG A 117 1.13 -10.55 2.01
C ARG A 117 0.74 -9.72 3.21
N ILE A 118 0.65 -10.38 4.36
CA ILE A 118 0.43 -9.68 5.64
C ILE A 118 1.68 -8.85 5.97
N VAL A 119 1.47 -7.64 6.47
CA VAL A 119 2.53 -6.72 6.89
C VAL A 119 2.50 -6.53 8.39
N MET A 120 1.36 -6.17 8.92
CA MET A 120 1.19 -5.78 10.32
C MET A 120 -0.29 -5.80 10.69
N HIS A 121 -0.57 -5.69 11.97
CA HIS A 121 -1.89 -5.27 12.44
C HIS A 121 -1.77 -4.13 13.46
N ASN A 122 -2.84 -3.38 13.61
CA ASN A 122 -3.14 -2.63 14.81
C ASN A 122 -4.49 -3.11 15.36
N GLU A 123 -4.97 -2.48 16.42
CA GLU A 123 -6.24 -2.87 17.04
C GLU A 123 -7.24 -1.74 16.92
N PHE A 124 -8.49 -2.13 16.76
CA PHE A 124 -9.61 -1.26 17.08
C PHE A 124 -9.93 -1.35 18.58
N LEU A 125 -10.47 -0.27 19.11
CA LEU A 125 -10.95 -0.17 20.48
C LEU A 125 -12.41 0.29 20.44
N ILE A 126 -13.21 -0.21 21.35
CA ILE A 126 -14.44 0.48 21.74
C ILE A 126 -14.07 1.39 22.90
N VAL A 127 -14.19 2.70 22.71
CA VAL A 127 -13.99 3.71 23.75
C VAL A 127 -15.32 4.32 24.16
N GLY A 128 -15.40 4.85 25.36
CA GLY A 128 -16.63 5.44 25.86
C GLY A 128 -16.40 6.31 27.10
N PRO A 129 -17.47 6.96 27.61
CA PRO A 129 -17.39 7.83 28.78
C PRO A 129 -16.97 7.06 30.03
N ALA A 130 -16.15 7.66 30.88
CA ALA A 130 -15.68 7.04 32.12
C ALA A 130 -16.81 6.58 33.05
N ALA A 131 -18.00 7.19 32.96
CA ALA A 131 -19.20 6.81 33.71
C ALA A 131 -19.79 5.45 33.28
N ASP A 132 -19.47 5.01 32.06
CA ASP A 132 -19.85 3.69 31.50
C ASP A 132 -21.32 3.30 31.68
N PRO A 133 -22.27 4.08 31.15
CA PRO A 133 -23.70 3.84 31.37
C PRO A 133 -24.19 2.48 30.83
N ALA A 134 -23.53 1.92 29.82
CA ALA A 134 -23.86 0.59 29.30
C ALA A 134 -23.15 -0.56 30.04
N GLY A 135 -22.22 -0.26 30.96
CA GLY A 135 -21.53 -1.27 31.77
C GLY A 135 -20.60 -2.17 30.96
N LEU A 136 -19.80 -1.59 30.08
CA LEU A 136 -18.90 -2.32 29.17
C LEU A 136 -17.53 -2.64 29.81
N ARG A 137 -17.17 -1.92 30.86
CA ARG A 137 -15.85 -2.05 31.48
C ARG A 137 -15.59 -3.46 31.96
N GLY A 138 -14.46 -4.02 31.55
CA GLY A 138 -14.08 -5.39 31.86
C GLY A 138 -14.65 -6.44 30.90
N MET A 139 -15.39 -6.04 29.87
CA MET A 139 -15.79 -6.94 28.80
C MET A 139 -14.60 -7.16 27.84
N SER A 140 -14.40 -8.39 27.43
CA SER A 140 -13.42 -8.77 26.41
C SER A 140 -14.05 -9.08 25.03
N ASP A 141 -15.37 -9.33 25.00
CA ASP A 141 -16.12 -9.64 23.77
C ASP A 141 -16.73 -8.36 23.16
N PRO A 142 -16.21 -7.88 22.03
CA PRO A 142 -16.74 -6.68 21.38
C PRO A 142 -18.16 -6.87 20.83
N LEU A 143 -18.56 -8.10 20.46
CA LEU A 143 -19.92 -8.35 19.99
C LEU A 143 -20.93 -8.25 21.11
N ALA A 144 -20.58 -8.77 22.30
CA ALA A 144 -21.41 -8.60 23.50
C ALA A 144 -21.50 -7.13 23.92
N ALA A 145 -20.40 -6.36 23.78
CA ALA A 145 -20.39 -4.93 24.06
C ALA A 145 -21.29 -4.16 23.10
N MET A 146 -21.17 -4.40 21.79
CA MET A 146 -22.03 -3.77 20.77
C MET A 146 -23.51 -4.12 21.03
N ARG A 147 -23.81 -5.38 21.35
CA ARG A 147 -25.17 -5.79 21.70
C ARG A 147 -25.70 -5.03 22.91
N ARG A 148 -24.90 -4.90 23.97
CA ARG A 148 -25.29 -4.19 25.18
C ARG A 148 -25.54 -2.70 24.91
N ILE A 149 -24.73 -2.04 24.08
CA ILE A 149 -24.95 -0.67 23.64
C ILE A 149 -26.28 -0.56 22.87
N GLY A 150 -26.51 -1.45 21.89
CA GLY A 150 -27.67 -1.41 21.02
C GLY A 150 -28.99 -1.70 21.77
N GLU A 151 -29.03 -2.73 22.62
CA GLU A 151 -30.21 -3.08 23.42
C GLU A 151 -30.52 -2.03 24.49
N GLY A 152 -29.48 -1.40 25.06
CA GLY A 152 -29.61 -0.35 26.06
C GLY A 152 -29.81 1.06 25.49
N HIS A 153 -29.80 1.20 24.15
CA HIS A 153 -29.81 2.49 23.45
C HIS A 153 -28.73 3.47 23.99
N GLY A 154 -27.56 2.91 24.32
CA GLY A 154 -26.41 3.71 24.75
C GLY A 154 -25.94 4.62 23.64
N PRO A 155 -25.67 5.92 23.92
CA PRO A 155 -25.26 6.85 22.87
C PRO A 155 -24.00 6.36 22.16
N PHE A 156 -24.05 6.28 20.82
CA PHE A 156 -22.97 5.81 20.00
C PHE A 156 -22.71 6.77 18.83
N VAL A 157 -21.43 7.08 18.60
CA VAL A 157 -21.02 7.91 17.44
C VAL A 157 -20.27 7.04 16.45
N SER A 158 -20.84 6.91 15.27
CA SER A 158 -20.23 6.25 14.11
C SER A 158 -19.42 7.23 13.30
N ARG A 159 -18.41 6.73 12.59
CA ARG A 159 -17.73 7.52 11.57
C ARG A 159 -18.65 7.90 10.40
N GLY A 160 -19.50 6.99 9.94
CA GLY A 160 -20.47 7.26 8.88
C GLY A 160 -19.86 7.62 7.49
N ASP A 161 -18.56 7.37 7.26
CA ASP A 161 -17.78 7.90 6.12
C ASP A 161 -17.27 6.82 5.13
N GLN A 162 -17.77 5.60 5.22
CA GLN A 162 -17.35 4.44 4.41
C GLN A 162 -15.85 4.10 4.52
N SER A 163 -15.17 4.56 5.57
CA SER A 163 -13.78 4.18 5.88
C SER A 163 -13.67 2.75 6.37
N GLY A 164 -12.44 2.25 6.47
CA GLY A 164 -12.17 0.92 7.06
C GLY A 164 -12.69 0.77 8.49
N THR A 165 -12.65 1.83 9.30
CA THR A 165 -13.23 1.84 10.65
C THR A 165 -14.75 1.74 10.60
N HIS A 166 -15.41 2.49 9.71
CA HIS A 166 -16.87 2.43 9.54
C HIS A 166 -17.31 1.04 9.03
N LEU A 167 -16.60 0.46 8.06
CA LEU A 167 -16.90 -0.89 7.57
C LEU A 167 -16.72 -1.95 8.68
N ARG A 168 -15.71 -1.80 9.54
CA ARG A 168 -15.50 -2.69 10.70
C ARG A 168 -16.63 -2.53 11.72
N GLU A 169 -17.03 -1.32 12.02
CA GLU A 169 -18.15 -1.02 12.91
C GLU A 169 -19.45 -1.68 12.42
N GLN A 170 -19.79 -1.48 11.14
CA GLN A 170 -20.98 -2.12 10.53
C GLN A 170 -20.94 -3.64 10.63
N LEU A 171 -19.75 -4.25 10.44
CA LEU A 171 -19.58 -5.69 10.60
C LEU A 171 -19.82 -6.14 12.05
N LEU A 172 -19.33 -5.37 13.02
CA LEU A 172 -19.57 -5.66 14.45
C LEU A 172 -21.05 -5.55 14.79
N TRP A 173 -21.75 -4.50 14.35
CA TRP A 173 -23.20 -4.37 14.53
C TRP A 173 -23.96 -5.56 13.95
N LYS A 174 -23.64 -5.92 12.69
CA LYS A 174 -24.28 -7.07 12.04
C LYS A 174 -24.05 -8.38 12.81
N ARG A 175 -22.83 -8.64 13.27
CA ARG A 175 -22.50 -9.84 14.06
C ARG A 175 -23.12 -9.81 15.44
N ALA A 176 -23.34 -8.63 16.01
CA ALA A 176 -24.05 -8.45 17.28
C ALA A 176 -25.57 -8.66 17.17
N GLY A 177 -26.10 -8.84 15.94
CA GLY A 177 -27.52 -9.11 15.70
C GLY A 177 -28.33 -7.94 15.15
N PHE A 178 -27.68 -6.83 14.84
CA PHE A 178 -28.34 -5.65 14.23
C PHE A 178 -28.15 -5.70 12.72
N SER A 179 -29.23 -5.83 11.95
CA SER A 179 -29.18 -5.97 10.49
C SER A 179 -28.80 -4.68 9.76
N THR A 180 -29.09 -3.54 10.36
CA THR A 180 -28.64 -2.20 9.99
C THR A 180 -28.19 -1.47 11.24
N PRO A 181 -27.23 -0.52 11.13
CA PRO A 181 -26.98 0.38 12.25
C PRO A 181 -28.31 1.01 12.69
N PRO A 182 -28.54 1.14 13.98
CA PRO A 182 -29.75 1.77 14.48
C PRO A 182 -29.84 3.21 13.98
N HIS A 183 -30.98 3.62 13.41
CA HIS A 183 -31.23 5.00 13.01
C HIS A 183 -31.97 5.81 14.08
N ASP A 184 -32.04 5.28 15.29
CA ASP A 184 -32.64 5.97 16.43
C ASP A 184 -31.71 7.06 16.96
N GLY A 185 -32.23 8.05 17.63
CA GLY A 185 -31.51 9.24 18.06
C GLY A 185 -30.28 9.01 18.96
N TRP A 186 -30.03 7.79 19.40
CA TRP A 186 -28.83 7.42 20.16
C TRP A 186 -27.63 7.02 19.27
N TYR A 187 -27.86 6.73 17.97
CA TYR A 187 -26.81 6.45 16.99
C TYR A 187 -26.62 7.67 16.09
N ILE A 188 -25.42 8.23 16.12
CA ILE A 188 -25.07 9.49 15.45
C ILE A 188 -23.96 9.22 14.45
N GLU A 189 -24.16 9.53 13.19
CA GLU A 189 -23.10 9.50 12.18
C GLU A 189 -22.37 10.83 12.10
N SER A 190 -21.05 10.83 12.31
CA SER A 190 -20.23 12.05 12.25
C SER A 190 -19.98 12.50 10.80
N GLY A 191 -19.90 11.57 9.86
CA GLY A 191 -19.52 11.83 8.47
C GLY A 191 -18.07 12.35 8.33
N GLN A 192 -17.24 12.22 9.37
CA GLN A 192 -15.93 12.85 9.44
C GLN A 192 -14.80 11.86 9.73
N GLY A 193 -13.54 12.35 9.71
CA GLY A 193 -12.37 11.57 10.09
C GLY A 193 -12.36 11.18 11.57
N MET A 194 -11.53 10.17 11.94
CA MET A 194 -11.58 9.55 13.27
C MET A 194 -11.32 10.53 14.42
N GLY A 195 -10.42 11.51 14.25
CA GLY A 195 -10.15 12.52 15.28
C GLY A 195 -11.40 13.35 15.61
N ALA A 196 -12.12 13.85 14.60
CA ALA A 196 -13.35 14.61 14.78
C ALA A 196 -14.49 13.72 15.34
N THR A 197 -14.54 12.43 14.94
CA THR A 197 -15.47 11.46 15.50
C THR A 197 -15.23 11.25 17.00
N LEU A 198 -13.97 11.13 17.41
CA LEU A 198 -13.61 11.01 18.84
C LEU A 198 -14.03 12.25 19.65
N GLN A 199 -13.80 13.45 19.09
CA GLN A 199 -14.24 14.70 19.75
C GLN A 199 -15.76 14.75 19.91
N LEU A 200 -16.50 14.42 18.85
CA LEU A 200 -17.96 14.36 18.91
C LEU A 200 -18.46 13.32 19.92
N ALA A 201 -17.81 12.14 19.97
CA ALA A 201 -18.15 11.11 20.95
C ALA A 201 -17.88 11.59 22.39
N ASP A 202 -16.78 12.32 22.62
CA ASP A 202 -16.45 12.90 23.92
C ASP A 202 -17.50 13.93 24.35
N GLU A 203 -17.85 14.85 23.46
CA GLU A 203 -18.90 15.88 23.73
C GLU A 203 -20.27 15.26 24.03
N LYS A 204 -20.61 14.18 23.29
CA LYS A 204 -21.89 13.47 23.47
C LYS A 204 -21.86 12.48 24.63
N ARG A 205 -20.72 12.25 25.28
CA ARG A 205 -20.49 11.18 26.25
C ARG A 205 -20.95 9.82 25.71
N ALA A 206 -20.58 9.57 24.45
CA ALA A 206 -20.99 8.42 23.67
C ALA A 206 -19.87 7.40 23.54
N TYR A 207 -20.24 6.15 23.22
CA TYR A 207 -19.30 5.13 22.77
C TYR A 207 -18.94 5.36 21.31
N THR A 208 -17.77 4.89 20.88
CA THR A 208 -17.36 4.86 19.47
C THR A 208 -16.30 3.79 19.24
N LEU A 209 -16.21 3.31 18.01
CA LEU A 209 -15.12 2.46 17.55
C LEU A 209 -13.99 3.34 16.98
N THR A 210 -12.78 3.10 17.44
CA THR A 210 -11.58 3.83 16.95
C THR A 210 -10.41 2.89 16.80
N ASP A 211 -9.44 3.22 15.96
CA ASP A 211 -8.14 2.55 16.00
C ASP A 211 -7.28 3.07 17.17
N ARG A 212 -6.44 2.19 17.72
CA ARG A 212 -5.59 2.48 18.88
C ARG A 212 -4.66 3.67 18.62
N ALA A 213 -4.10 3.79 17.42
CA ALA A 213 -3.14 4.85 17.10
C ALA A 213 -3.80 6.24 17.17
N THR A 214 -5.00 6.37 16.57
CA THR A 214 -5.76 7.62 16.63
C THR A 214 -6.19 7.93 18.07
N TYR A 215 -6.69 6.93 18.82
CA TYR A 215 -7.05 7.15 20.21
C TYR A 215 -5.86 7.67 21.04
N LEU A 216 -4.70 7.03 20.94
CA LEU A 216 -3.51 7.45 21.67
C LEU A 216 -3.03 8.86 21.30
N ALA A 217 -3.16 9.25 20.03
CA ALA A 217 -2.81 10.59 19.57
C ALA A 217 -3.75 11.69 20.15
N TRP A 218 -4.96 11.30 20.52
CA TRP A 218 -5.98 12.23 21.01
C TRP A 218 -6.28 12.11 22.50
N ARG A 219 -5.89 11.03 23.17
CA ARG A 219 -6.30 10.67 24.54
C ARG A 219 -6.14 11.79 25.56
N ASP A 220 -5.06 12.58 25.45
CA ASP A 220 -4.76 13.67 26.39
C ASP A 220 -5.73 14.88 26.24
N LYS A 221 -6.59 14.84 25.19
CA LYS A 221 -7.61 15.84 24.90
C LYS A 221 -9.03 15.30 25.05
N LEU A 222 -9.19 14.05 25.50
CA LEU A 222 -10.46 13.34 25.59
C LEU A 222 -10.69 12.86 27.02
N HIS A 223 -11.97 12.77 27.40
CA HIS A 223 -12.42 12.12 28.63
C HIS A 223 -12.85 10.65 28.38
N LEU A 224 -12.85 10.22 27.11
CA LEU A 224 -13.15 8.86 26.73
C LEU A 224 -12.01 7.92 27.18
N VAL A 225 -12.41 6.73 27.66
CA VAL A 225 -11.47 5.70 28.08
C VAL A 225 -11.73 4.40 27.30
N PRO A 226 -10.72 3.52 27.14
CA PRO A 226 -10.94 2.20 26.55
C PRO A 226 -11.93 1.39 27.38
N MET A 227 -12.90 0.79 26.71
CA MET A 227 -13.91 -0.09 27.29
C MET A 227 -13.70 -1.54 26.92
N VAL A 228 -13.41 -1.81 25.62
CA VAL A 228 -13.17 -3.15 25.09
C VAL A 228 -11.96 -3.10 24.15
N GLU A 229 -11.02 -3.98 24.40
CA GLU A 229 -9.77 -4.12 23.64
C GLU A 229 -9.23 -5.55 23.72
N GLY A 230 -8.26 -5.91 22.87
CA GLY A 230 -7.49 -7.17 22.97
C GLY A 230 -8.16 -8.37 22.30
N ASP A 231 -9.37 -8.28 21.78
CA ASP A 231 -10.01 -9.36 21.04
C ASP A 231 -9.53 -9.42 19.59
N THR A 232 -9.33 -10.63 19.06
CA THR A 232 -8.83 -10.81 17.68
C THR A 232 -9.81 -10.30 16.63
N SER A 233 -11.12 -10.23 16.91
CA SER A 233 -12.11 -9.63 16.02
C SER A 233 -11.95 -8.11 15.89
N LEU A 234 -11.19 -7.48 16.79
CA LEU A 234 -10.79 -6.07 16.71
C LEU A 234 -9.46 -5.85 15.96
N TYR A 235 -8.78 -6.91 15.50
CA TYR A 235 -7.56 -6.74 14.74
C TYR A 235 -7.84 -6.10 13.40
N ASN A 236 -7.05 -5.09 13.11
CA ASN A 236 -7.04 -4.35 11.85
C ASN A 236 -5.78 -4.74 11.08
N VAL A 237 -5.92 -5.78 10.26
CA VAL A 237 -4.79 -6.43 9.59
C VAL A 237 -4.51 -5.75 8.25
N TYR A 238 -3.26 -5.36 8.04
CA TYR A 238 -2.77 -4.70 6.84
C TYR A 238 -2.06 -5.67 5.91
N HIS A 239 -2.44 -5.64 4.65
CA HIS A 239 -1.81 -6.42 3.61
C HIS A 239 -1.22 -5.52 2.53
N VAL A 240 -0.05 -5.89 2.05
CA VAL A 240 0.49 -5.35 0.80
C VAL A 240 0.09 -6.24 -0.36
N LEU A 241 -0.45 -5.63 -1.42
CA LEU A 241 -0.94 -6.32 -2.61
C LEU A 241 -0.14 -5.88 -3.83
N GLU A 242 0.47 -6.84 -4.52
CA GLU A 242 1.16 -6.64 -5.79
C GLU A 242 0.17 -6.80 -6.94
N LEU A 243 0.16 -5.83 -7.85
CA LEU A 243 -0.75 -5.85 -8.99
C LEU A 243 -0.34 -6.93 -10.02
N ASN A 244 -1.35 -7.45 -10.72
CA ASN A 244 -1.11 -8.37 -11.84
C ASN A 244 -0.72 -7.58 -13.09
N PRO A 245 0.51 -7.74 -13.61
CA PRO A 245 0.98 -6.99 -14.77
C PRO A 245 0.20 -7.30 -16.06
N LYS A 246 -0.56 -8.41 -16.09
CA LYS A 246 -1.44 -8.73 -17.22
C LYS A 246 -2.64 -7.79 -17.33
N ASN A 247 -3.04 -7.17 -16.25
CA ASN A 247 -4.23 -6.33 -16.18
C ASN A 247 -3.92 -4.83 -16.30
N ALA A 248 -2.65 -4.44 -16.26
CA ALA A 248 -2.26 -3.02 -16.33
C ALA A 248 -0.88 -2.86 -16.98
N SER A 249 -0.84 -2.22 -18.15
CA SER A 249 0.38 -2.05 -18.95
C SER A 249 1.29 -0.90 -18.50
N ARG A 250 0.83 -0.06 -17.58
CA ARG A 250 1.52 1.17 -17.16
C ARG A 250 2.10 1.13 -15.75
N ILE A 251 1.97 0.00 -15.04
CA ILE A 251 2.43 -0.13 -13.67
C ILE A 251 3.95 -0.36 -13.60
N ASN A 252 4.59 0.22 -12.60
CA ASN A 252 5.97 -0.08 -12.25
C ASN A 252 6.04 -1.39 -11.43
N VAL A 253 5.97 -2.52 -12.11
CA VAL A 253 5.96 -3.87 -11.48
C VAL A 253 7.18 -4.09 -10.59
N ALA A 254 8.37 -3.68 -11.06
CA ALA A 254 9.60 -3.88 -10.30
C ALA A 254 9.64 -3.02 -9.04
N GLY A 255 9.25 -1.74 -9.15
CA GLY A 255 9.17 -0.83 -8.00
C GLY A 255 8.09 -1.25 -7.01
N GLY A 256 6.90 -1.64 -7.49
CA GLY A 256 5.81 -2.15 -6.65
C GLY A 256 6.23 -3.40 -5.85
N ARG A 257 6.91 -4.35 -6.52
CA ARG A 257 7.47 -5.54 -5.88
C ARG A 257 8.55 -5.19 -4.84
N ALA A 258 9.49 -4.30 -5.21
CA ALA A 258 10.55 -3.88 -4.31
C ALA A 258 9.99 -3.26 -3.03
N LEU A 259 8.95 -2.40 -3.14
CA LEU A 259 8.29 -1.82 -1.98
C LEU A 259 7.53 -2.86 -1.15
N ALA A 260 6.85 -3.80 -1.81
CA ALA A 260 6.17 -4.88 -1.12
C ALA A 260 7.15 -5.80 -0.37
N ASP A 261 8.31 -6.12 -0.95
CA ASP A 261 9.38 -6.89 -0.30
C ASP A 261 9.99 -6.12 0.88
N PHE A 262 10.21 -4.80 0.72
CA PHE A 262 10.69 -3.93 1.80
C PHE A 262 9.73 -3.94 3.00
N LEU A 263 8.44 -3.83 2.80
CA LEU A 263 7.44 -3.77 3.88
C LEU A 263 7.44 -5.05 4.74
N VAL A 264 7.76 -6.20 4.17
CA VAL A 264 7.82 -7.48 4.89
C VAL A 264 9.24 -7.89 5.30
N ALA A 265 10.25 -7.08 4.98
CA ALA A 265 11.64 -7.37 5.32
C ALA A 265 11.87 -7.29 6.84
N PRO A 266 12.74 -8.15 7.43
CA PRO A 266 12.94 -8.22 8.88
C PRO A 266 13.27 -6.88 9.53
N GLU A 267 14.08 -6.05 8.91
CA GLU A 267 14.45 -4.74 9.46
C GLU A 267 13.26 -3.77 9.48
N THR A 268 12.46 -3.73 8.42
CA THR A 268 11.23 -2.93 8.38
C THR A 268 10.23 -3.42 9.41
N GLN A 269 10.08 -4.73 9.57
CA GLN A 269 9.20 -5.34 10.57
C GLN A 269 9.64 -4.97 12.01
N ARG A 270 10.94 -4.95 12.28
CA ARG A 270 11.48 -4.47 13.56
C ARG A 270 11.07 -3.00 13.80
N ARG A 271 11.24 -2.13 12.80
CA ARG A 271 10.87 -0.70 12.90
C ARG A 271 9.37 -0.51 13.08
N ILE A 272 8.54 -1.30 12.41
CA ILE A 272 7.08 -1.31 12.62
C ILE A 272 6.78 -1.61 14.09
N GLY A 273 7.42 -2.63 14.68
CA GLY A 273 7.23 -3.02 16.08
C GLY A 273 7.77 -2.02 17.10
N GLU A 274 8.62 -1.09 16.70
CA GLU A 274 9.15 -0.03 17.57
C GLU A 274 8.38 1.30 17.39
N PHE A 275 7.63 1.43 16.31
CA PHE A 275 6.94 2.67 15.99
C PHE A 275 5.91 3.04 17.08
N GLY A 276 6.02 4.24 17.59
CA GLY A 276 5.15 4.76 18.65
C GLY A 276 5.67 4.60 20.07
N LYS A 277 6.60 3.66 20.34
CA LYS A 277 7.09 3.40 21.70
C LYS A 277 7.65 4.65 22.39
N GLY A 278 8.45 5.44 21.68
CA GLY A 278 9.05 6.66 22.26
C GLY A 278 8.03 7.73 22.63
N ARG A 279 6.92 7.81 21.89
CA ARG A 279 5.88 8.83 22.11
C ARG A 279 4.75 8.36 23.03
N PHE A 280 4.35 7.10 22.92
CA PHE A 280 3.14 6.57 23.56
C PHE A 280 3.43 5.51 24.62
N GLY A 281 4.71 5.13 24.81
CA GLY A 281 5.12 4.07 25.71
C GLY A 281 4.81 2.65 25.20
N GLN A 282 4.19 2.53 24.03
CA GLN A 282 3.83 1.25 23.40
C GLN A 282 3.91 1.35 21.89
N SER A 283 4.04 0.20 21.21
CA SER A 283 3.97 0.13 19.77
C SER A 283 2.55 0.43 19.28
N LEU A 284 2.44 1.14 18.15
CA LEU A 284 1.17 1.39 17.49
C LEU A 284 0.78 0.30 16.49
N PHE A 285 1.76 -0.49 16.05
CA PHE A 285 1.57 -1.61 15.12
C PHE A 285 2.34 -2.83 15.60
N VAL A 286 1.78 -3.99 15.37
CA VAL A 286 2.42 -5.28 15.61
C VAL A 286 2.89 -5.86 14.27
N PRO A 287 4.18 -6.21 14.12
CA PRO A 287 4.68 -6.81 12.90
C PRO A 287 4.16 -8.24 12.72
N ASP A 288 3.70 -8.58 11.51
CA ASP A 288 3.08 -9.86 11.21
C ASP A 288 3.63 -10.56 9.96
N ALA A 289 4.65 -10.04 9.31
CA ALA A 289 5.20 -10.70 8.13
C ALA A 289 5.59 -12.16 8.45
N GLY A 290 5.15 -13.07 7.60
CA GLY A 290 5.38 -14.51 7.79
C GLY A 290 4.45 -15.21 8.78
N LYS A 291 3.46 -14.50 9.35
CA LYS A 291 2.45 -15.08 10.25
C LYS A 291 1.13 -15.40 9.53
N GLU A 292 1.14 -15.51 8.23
CA GLU A 292 -0.08 -15.79 7.48
C GLU A 292 -0.71 -17.07 7.97
N PRO A 293 -2.03 -17.09 8.24
CA PRO A 293 -2.72 -18.34 8.51
C PRO A 293 -2.54 -19.22 7.27
N SER A 294 -2.17 -20.47 7.50
CA SER A 294 -2.18 -21.50 6.45
C SER A 294 -3.52 -21.47 5.73
N PRO A 295 -3.52 -21.62 4.39
CA PRO A 295 -4.73 -21.54 3.58
C PRO A 295 -5.81 -22.50 4.01
#